data_a2f9db234b0b89b10ce7e17ffc0aa41a
#
_entry.id   a2f9db234b0b89b10ce7e17ffc0aa41a
#
_cell.length_a   1.000
_cell.length_b   1.000
_cell.length_c   1.000
_cell.angle_alpha   90.00
_cell.angle_beta   90.00
_cell.angle_gamma   90.00
#
_symmetry.space_group_name_H-M   'P 1'
#
loop_
_entity.id
_entity.type
_entity.pdbx_description
1 polymer ?
#
loop_
_entity_poly.entity_id
_entity_poly.type
_entity_poly.pdbx_seq_one_letter_code
_entity_poly.pdbx_strand_id
1 'polypeptide(L)'
;MKRTVLVVDDDANVLDVIADMLEDLGCNVTSATSGEEALSILASDENISILITDINMPGMDGHELAERAVRIRPSLKVLQLSGRERRRDAFPMIRKPFSEDDLAAVMRQTTGLC
;
A
#
# COMPACT_ATOMS: atom_id res chain seq x y z
N MET A 1 10.80 16.36 2.93
CA MET A 1 11.12 14.99 3.41
C MET A 1 10.38 13.96 2.59
N LYS A 2 11.06 12.89 2.22
CA LYS A 2 10.42 11.77 1.52
C LYS A 2 9.55 10.98 2.48
N ARG A 3 8.37 10.60 2.05
CA ARG A 3 7.51 9.70 2.82
C ARG A 3 7.95 8.26 2.58
N THR A 4 7.79 7.42 3.59
CA THR A 4 8.04 5.99 3.48
C THR A 4 6.73 5.26 3.25
N VAL A 5 6.69 4.49 2.17
CA VAL A 5 5.53 3.71 1.76
C VAL A 5 5.82 2.23 1.98
N LEU A 6 4.93 1.54 2.65
CA LEU A 6 4.97 0.09 2.75
C LEU A 6 4.06 -0.49 1.67
N VAL A 7 4.64 -1.26 0.76
CA VAL A 7 3.91 -1.91 -0.33
C VAL A 7 3.80 -3.40 -0.06
N VAL A 8 2.60 -3.94 -0.19
CA VAL A 8 2.31 -5.35 0.13
C VAL A 8 1.63 -6.03 -1.05
N ASP A 9 2.25 -7.08 -1.54
CA ASP A 9 1.70 -7.95 -2.59
C ASP A 9 2.38 -9.29 -2.50
N ASP A 10 1.66 -10.37 -2.69
CA ASP A 10 2.22 -11.72 -2.65
C ASP A 10 3.01 -12.07 -3.93
N ASP A 11 2.91 -11.26 -4.97
CA ASP A 11 3.68 -11.42 -6.21
C ASP A 11 4.89 -10.46 -6.19
N ALA A 12 6.09 -11.04 -6.10
CA ALA A 12 7.33 -10.26 -6.03
C ALA A 12 7.56 -9.40 -7.28
N ASN A 13 7.13 -9.85 -8.45
CA ASN A 13 7.27 -9.07 -9.67
C ASN A 13 6.39 -7.81 -9.65
N VAL A 14 5.19 -7.93 -9.12
CA VAL A 14 4.28 -6.80 -8.96
C VAL A 14 4.86 -5.81 -7.95
N LEU A 15 5.42 -6.32 -6.83
CA LEU A 15 6.09 -5.46 -5.85
C LEU A 15 7.19 -4.63 -6.46
N ASP A 16 8.04 -5.26 -7.29
CA ASP A 16 9.15 -4.56 -7.93
C ASP A 16 8.65 -3.43 -8.84
N VAL A 17 7.60 -3.69 -9.61
CA VAL A 17 7.03 -2.68 -10.52
C VAL A 17 6.46 -1.50 -9.73
N ILE A 18 5.70 -1.78 -8.68
CA ILE A 18 5.09 -0.72 -7.86
C ILE A 18 6.16 0.06 -7.12
N ALA A 19 7.17 -0.63 -6.57
CA ALA A 19 8.29 0.02 -5.89
C ALA A 19 9.02 0.99 -6.82
N ASP A 20 9.31 0.57 -8.06
CA ASP A 20 9.95 1.42 -9.05
C ASP A 20 9.14 2.68 -9.36
N MET A 21 7.82 2.52 -9.52
CA MET A 21 6.92 3.66 -9.75
C MET A 21 6.95 4.65 -8.59
N LEU A 22 6.92 4.14 -7.36
CA LEU A 22 6.93 4.99 -6.17
C LEU A 22 8.27 5.69 -5.97
N GLU A 23 9.36 5.01 -6.25
CA GLU A 23 10.70 5.62 -6.18
C GLU A 23 10.83 6.74 -7.21
N ASP A 24 10.30 6.55 -8.42
CA ASP A 24 10.24 7.60 -9.44
C ASP A 24 9.44 8.82 -8.97
N LEU A 25 8.42 8.59 -8.13
CA LEU A 25 7.61 9.67 -7.56
C LEU A 25 8.26 10.32 -6.33
N GLY A 26 9.44 9.86 -5.92
CA GLY A 26 10.18 10.44 -4.81
C GLY A 26 9.91 9.81 -3.45
N CYS A 27 9.27 8.65 -3.41
CA CYS A 27 9.00 7.96 -2.15
C CYS A 27 10.15 7.05 -1.73
N ASN A 28 10.31 6.83 -0.43
CA ASN A 28 11.06 5.69 0.08
C ASN A 28 10.11 4.49 0.14
N VAL A 29 10.58 3.31 -0.25
CA VAL A 29 9.72 2.13 -0.35
C VAL A 29 10.27 0.98 0.50
N THR A 30 9.38 0.38 1.28
CA THR A 30 9.63 -0.88 1.97
C THR A 30 8.60 -1.89 1.45
N SER A 31 9.01 -3.11 1.18
CA SER A 31 8.15 -4.14 0.59
C SER A 31 7.89 -5.28 1.54
N ALA A 32 6.69 -5.86 1.46
CA ALA A 32 6.32 -7.08 2.17
C ALA A 32 5.52 -7.99 1.24
N THR A 33 5.64 -9.31 1.45
CA THR A 33 4.96 -10.29 0.61
C THR A 33 3.73 -10.90 1.25
N SER A 34 3.43 -10.53 2.49
CA SER A 34 2.24 -11.00 3.21
C SER A 34 1.76 -9.94 4.20
N GLY A 35 0.52 -10.11 4.65
CA GLY A 35 -0.05 -9.22 5.66
C GLY A 35 0.67 -9.31 7.00
N GLU A 36 1.06 -10.51 7.42
CA GLU A 36 1.80 -10.73 8.67
C GLU A 36 3.15 -10.02 8.64
N GLU A 37 3.88 -10.15 7.54
CA GLU A 37 5.17 -9.46 7.36
C GLU A 37 4.97 -7.95 7.40
N ALA A 38 3.93 -7.47 6.72
CA ALA A 38 3.62 -6.04 6.68
C ALA A 38 3.34 -5.48 8.07
N LEU A 39 2.54 -6.18 8.88
CA LEU A 39 2.24 -5.74 10.25
C LEU A 39 3.48 -5.72 11.13
N SER A 40 4.35 -6.71 10.98
CA SER A 40 5.61 -6.76 11.70
C SER A 40 6.51 -5.58 11.37
N ILE A 41 6.62 -5.25 10.09
CA ILE A 41 7.41 -4.10 9.61
C ILE A 41 6.80 -2.80 10.13
N LEU A 42 5.48 -2.65 10.03
CA LEU A 42 4.79 -1.45 10.48
C LEU A 42 4.99 -1.20 11.97
N ALA A 43 4.94 -2.26 12.78
CA ALA A 43 5.13 -2.16 14.22
C ALA A 43 6.55 -1.72 14.61
N SER A 44 7.55 -2.04 13.78
CA SER A 44 8.95 -1.73 14.05
C SER A 44 9.45 -0.46 13.39
N ASP A 45 8.75 0.08 12.39
CA ASP A 45 9.20 1.26 11.63
C ASP A 45 8.18 2.40 11.76
N GLU A 46 8.50 3.37 12.60
CA GLU A 46 7.64 4.54 12.86
C GLU A 46 7.57 5.50 11.68
N ASN A 47 8.48 5.40 10.72
CA ASN A 47 8.55 6.32 9.59
C ASN A 47 7.55 5.98 8.48
N ILE A 48 6.97 4.79 8.49
CA ILE A 48 5.97 4.40 7.50
C ILE A 48 4.70 5.21 7.73
N SER A 49 4.30 5.98 6.71
CA SER A 49 3.11 6.83 6.78
C SER A 49 2.03 6.43 5.78
N ILE A 50 2.36 5.56 4.82
CA ILE A 50 1.46 5.13 3.77
C ILE A 50 1.57 3.61 3.60
N LEU A 51 0.42 2.94 3.49
CA LEU A 51 0.34 1.51 3.18
C LEU A 51 -0.37 1.35 1.84
N ILE A 52 0.28 0.65 0.91
CA ILE A 52 -0.33 0.24 -0.35
C ILE A 52 -0.38 -1.28 -0.35
N THR A 53 -1.56 -1.86 -0.42
CA THR A 53 -1.71 -3.32 -0.36
C THR A 53 -2.63 -3.86 -1.44
N ASP A 54 -2.23 -4.98 -2.03
CA ASP A 54 -3.13 -5.79 -2.83
C ASP A 54 -4.24 -6.32 -1.92
N ILE A 55 -5.43 -6.48 -2.45
CA ILE A 55 -6.57 -7.02 -1.70
C ILE A 55 -6.53 -8.55 -1.69
N ASN A 56 -6.28 -9.15 -2.84
CA ASN A 56 -6.35 -10.59 -3.00
C ASN A 56 -5.01 -11.25 -2.69
N MET A 57 -4.84 -11.66 -1.44
CA MET A 57 -3.63 -12.35 -0.97
C MET A 57 -4.00 -13.59 -0.17
N PRO A 58 -3.19 -14.65 -0.22
CA PRO A 58 -3.43 -15.84 0.62
C PRO A 58 -3.30 -15.49 2.10
N GLY A 59 -4.13 -16.13 2.92
CA GLY A 59 -4.15 -15.86 4.35
C GLY A 59 -4.86 -14.55 4.65
N MET A 60 -4.12 -13.61 5.23
CA MET A 60 -4.66 -12.27 5.51
C MET A 60 -4.80 -11.47 4.20
N ASP A 61 -6.03 -11.10 3.85
CA ASP A 61 -6.26 -10.28 2.66
C ASP A 61 -6.01 -8.79 2.95
N GLY A 62 -6.09 -7.97 1.89
CA GLY A 62 -5.84 -6.53 2.00
C GLY A 62 -6.87 -5.78 2.84
N HIS A 63 -8.09 -6.28 2.96
CA HIS A 63 -9.10 -5.66 3.82
C HIS A 63 -8.74 -5.85 5.29
N GLU A 64 -8.42 -7.07 5.69
CA GLU A 64 -8.02 -7.36 7.06
C GLU A 64 -6.72 -6.64 7.41
N LEU A 65 -5.75 -6.64 6.50
CA LEU A 65 -4.48 -5.93 6.70
C LEU A 65 -4.72 -4.45 6.95
N ALA A 66 -5.55 -3.81 6.13
CA ALA A 66 -5.85 -2.38 6.27
C ALA A 66 -6.48 -2.07 7.62
N GLU A 67 -7.45 -2.88 8.06
CA GLU A 67 -8.11 -2.70 9.35
C GLU A 67 -7.12 -2.83 10.51
N ARG A 68 -6.27 -3.85 10.48
CA ARG A 68 -5.27 -4.07 11.53
C ARG A 68 -4.20 -2.98 11.54
N ALA A 69 -3.77 -2.55 10.35
CA ALA A 69 -2.73 -1.53 10.22
C ALA A 69 -3.17 -0.19 10.82
N VAL A 70 -4.41 0.24 10.57
CA VAL A 70 -4.89 1.51 11.12
C VAL A 70 -5.15 1.45 12.62
N ARG A 71 -5.34 0.25 13.18
CA ARG A 71 -5.40 0.08 14.64
C ARG A 71 -4.03 0.29 15.27
N ILE A 72 -2.96 -0.17 14.60
CA ILE A 72 -1.57 0.02 15.05
C ILE A 72 -1.18 1.48 14.90
N ARG A 73 -1.55 2.09 13.78
CA ARG A 73 -1.18 3.47 13.45
C ARG A 73 -2.37 4.23 12.86
N PRO A 74 -3.16 4.92 13.70
CA PRO A 74 -4.38 5.60 13.23
C PRO A 74 -4.14 6.69 12.18
N SER A 75 -2.94 7.26 12.13
CA SER A 75 -2.59 8.30 11.14
C SER A 75 -2.18 7.73 9.78
N LEU A 76 -2.07 6.41 9.66
CA LEU A 76 -1.64 5.75 8.43
C LEU A 76 -2.63 6.01 7.30
N LYS A 77 -2.12 6.37 6.13
CA LYS A 77 -2.91 6.47 4.91
C LYS A 77 -2.86 5.12 4.19
N VAL A 78 -4.00 4.62 3.76
CA VAL A 78 -4.11 3.30 3.14
C VAL A 78 -4.65 3.43 1.72
N LEU A 79 -4.02 2.73 0.78
CA LEU A 79 -4.48 2.60 -0.59
C LEU A 79 -4.53 1.11 -0.93
N GLN A 80 -5.66 0.65 -1.43
CA GLN A 80 -5.83 -0.75 -1.82
C GLN A 80 -5.74 -0.90 -3.34
N LEU A 81 -5.12 -2.01 -3.78
CA LEU A 81 -5.00 -2.35 -5.19
C LEU A 81 -5.96 -3.48 -5.51
N SER A 82 -6.84 -3.26 -6.49
CA SER A 82 -7.90 -4.21 -6.82
C SER A 82 -7.80 -4.68 -8.26
N GLY A 83 -7.88 -6.00 -8.47
CA GLY A 83 -8.09 -6.58 -9.80
C GLY A 83 -9.57 -6.63 -10.12
N ARG A 84 -10.32 -7.44 -9.38
CA ARG A 84 -11.75 -7.69 -9.61
C ARG A 84 -12.62 -7.47 -8.37
N GLU A 85 -11.99 -7.26 -7.23
CA GLU A 85 -12.70 -7.16 -5.96
C GLU A 85 -13.56 -5.90 -5.91
N ARG A 86 -14.70 -6.02 -5.25
CA ARG A 86 -15.54 -4.87 -4.96
C ARG A 86 -15.04 -4.17 -3.72
N ARG A 87 -15.24 -2.86 -3.69
CA ARG A 87 -14.93 -2.06 -2.51
C ARG A 87 -15.85 -2.48 -1.36
N ARG A 88 -15.25 -2.91 -0.25
CA ARG A 88 -15.98 -3.34 0.96
C ARG A 88 -15.86 -2.38 2.13
N ASP A 89 -14.91 -1.46 2.05
CA ASP A 89 -14.60 -0.54 3.14
C ASP A 89 -14.42 0.87 2.62
N ALA A 90 -14.06 1.79 3.52
CA ALA A 90 -13.92 3.21 3.18
C ALA A 90 -12.52 3.57 2.66
N PHE A 91 -11.62 2.61 2.54
CA PHE A 91 -10.27 2.90 2.09
C PHE A 91 -10.24 3.19 0.59
N PRO A 92 -9.41 4.16 0.16
CA PRO A 92 -9.22 4.42 -1.26
C PRO A 92 -8.71 3.18 -2.00
N MET A 93 -9.14 3.04 -3.25
CA MET A 93 -8.81 1.88 -4.06
C MET A 93 -8.41 2.32 -5.46
N ILE A 94 -7.38 1.67 -6.02
CA ILE A 94 -7.00 1.83 -7.41
C ILE A 94 -7.12 0.47 -8.12
N ARG A 95 -7.69 0.45 -9.32
CA ARG A 95 -7.89 -0.77 -10.07
C ARG A 95 -6.67 -1.12 -10.92
N LYS A 96 -6.33 -2.39 -10.94
CA LYS A 96 -5.32 -2.93 -11.85
C LYS A 96 -5.95 -3.21 -13.22
N PRO A 97 -5.23 -3.04 -14.33
CA PRO A 97 -3.89 -2.46 -14.41
C PRO A 97 -3.94 -0.94 -14.28
N PHE A 98 -2.88 -0.35 -13.75
CA PHE A 98 -2.75 1.10 -13.62
C PHE A 98 -1.37 1.55 -14.08
N SER A 99 -1.27 2.81 -14.54
CA SER A 99 -0.02 3.43 -14.91
C SER A 99 0.60 4.16 -13.73
N GLU A 100 1.85 4.59 -13.89
CA GLU A 100 2.49 5.46 -12.90
C GLU A 100 1.72 6.76 -12.72
N ASP A 101 1.16 7.32 -13.79
CA ASP A 101 0.34 8.53 -13.72
C ASP A 101 -0.93 8.31 -12.91
N ASP A 102 -1.58 7.14 -13.07
CA ASP A 102 -2.76 6.78 -12.28
C ASP A 102 -2.40 6.70 -10.81
N LEU A 103 -1.29 6.05 -10.48
CA LEU A 103 -0.82 5.93 -9.11
C LEU A 103 -0.50 7.29 -8.52
N ALA A 104 0.19 8.15 -9.28
CA ALA A 104 0.54 9.50 -8.83
C ALA A 104 -0.72 10.33 -8.53
N ALA A 105 -1.74 10.24 -9.39
CA ALA A 105 -3.00 10.97 -9.21
C ALA A 105 -3.70 10.56 -7.91
N VAL A 106 -3.81 9.24 -7.66
CA VAL A 106 -4.45 8.73 -6.44
C VAL A 106 -3.64 9.09 -5.20
N MET A 107 -2.31 9.01 -5.28
CA MET A 107 -1.43 9.38 -4.17
C MET A 107 -1.59 10.87 -3.80
N ARG A 108 -1.70 11.76 -4.78
CA ARG A 108 -1.95 13.17 -4.51
C ARG A 108 -3.27 13.40 -3.80
N GLN A 109 -4.32 12.70 -4.21
CA GLN A 109 -5.66 12.84 -3.63
C GLN A 109 -5.74 12.31 -2.21
N THR A 110 -5.03 11.23 -1.92
CA THR A 110 -5.18 10.51 -0.65
C THR A 110 -4.11 10.83 0.38
N THR A 111 -2.89 11.14 -0.06
CA THR A 111 -1.74 11.28 0.85
C THR A 111 -1.01 12.60 0.74
N GLY A 112 -1.33 13.41 -0.27
CA GLY A 112 -0.60 14.65 -0.55
C GLY A 112 0.70 14.43 -1.31
N LEU A 113 0.99 13.21 -1.73
CA LEU A 113 2.17 12.79 -2.47
C LEU A 113 3.45 12.75 -1.62
N CYS A 114 4.39 11.97 -2.05
CA CYS A 114 5.72 11.84 -1.42
C CYS A 114 6.63 13.00 -1.74
#